data_9534b49e4bb81614bce38a749295a2de
#
_entry.id   9534b49e4bb81614bce38a749295a2de
#
_cell.length_a   1.000
_cell.length_b   1.000
_cell.length_c   1.000
_cell.angle_alpha   90.00
_cell.angle_beta   90.00
_cell.angle_gamma   90.00
#
_symmetry.space_group_name_H-M   'P 1'
#
loop_
_entity.id
_entity.type
_entity.pdbx_description
1 polymer ?
#
loop_
_entity_poly.entity_id
_entity_poly.type
_entity_poly.pdbx_seq_one_letter_code
_entity_poly.pdbx_strand_id
1 'polypeptide(L)'
;MIEQQQKLILSPYIEIYELVVPKDNLLRQIKELVDFEFIYNKLLDKYCLDNGRNAVPPIRMFKYLLLKAIYDLSDVDVVERSKYDMSFKYFLDMASEETVINPSSLTKFRKLRLKDMNLLDMLISKTVQIALDKKIIKSKSIIVDATHTKARYNQKTPRQALQEQSKNYDVPFTKWMKQ
;
A
#
# COMPACT_ATOMS: atom_id res chain seq x y z
N MET A 1 -17.74 -4.28 11.45
CA MET A 1 -17.38 -5.48 12.24
C MET A 1 -16.22 -6.16 11.57
N ILE A 2 -15.27 -6.65 12.33
CA ILE A 2 -14.12 -7.42 11.84
C ILE A 2 -14.20 -8.83 12.40
N GLU A 3 -13.94 -9.83 11.57
CA GLU A 3 -13.92 -11.23 12.03
C GLU A 3 -12.57 -11.51 12.69
N GLN A 4 -12.59 -12.13 13.88
CA GLN A 4 -11.38 -12.46 14.66
C GLN A 4 -10.59 -13.64 14.09
N GLN A 5 -11.20 -14.45 13.22
CA GLN A 5 -10.55 -15.57 12.57
C GLN A 5 -10.39 -15.33 11.07
N GLN A 6 -9.24 -15.75 10.55
CA GLN A 6 -9.06 -15.81 9.10
C GLN A 6 -10.09 -16.79 8.52
N LYS A 7 -10.87 -16.32 7.57
CA LYS A 7 -11.82 -17.14 6.85
C LYS A 7 -11.06 -18.17 6.03
N LEU A 8 -11.25 -19.45 6.33
CA LEU A 8 -10.79 -20.50 5.44
C LEU A 8 -11.46 -20.32 4.07
N ILE A 9 -10.66 -20.28 3.03
CA ILE A 9 -11.17 -20.22 1.65
C ILE A 9 -11.68 -21.62 1.30
N LEU A 10 -12.97 -21.83 1.47
CA LEU A 10 -13.64 -23.09 1.14
C LEU A 10 -14.17 -23.07 -0.31
N SER A 11 -13.30 -22.74 -1.26
CA SER A 11 -13.66 -22.78 -2.69
C SER A 11 -13.26 -24.13 -3.27
N PRO A 12 -14.13 -24.78 -4.06
CA PRO A 12 -13.77 -26.00 -4.81
C PRO A 12 -12.69 -25.75 -5.87
N TYR A 13 -12.45 -24.49 -6.21
CA TYR A 13 -11.49 -24.09 -7.24
C TYR A 13 -10.15 -23.62 -6.66
N ILE A 14 -9.88 -23.82 -5.38
CA ILE A 14 -8.63 -23.33 -4.75
C ILE A 14 -7.38 -23.93 -5.40
N GLU A 15 -7.47 -25.19 -5.85
CA GLU A 15 -6.38 -25.90 -6.51
C GLU A 15 -5.97 -25.28 -7.86
N ILE A 16 -6.84 -24.47 -8.48
CA ILE A 16 -6.51 -23.79 -9.73
C ILE A 16 -5.31 -22.85 -9.57
N TYR A 17 -5.10 -22.30 -8.38
CA TYR A 17 -3.96 -21.45 -8.10
C TYR A 17 -2.62 -22.20 -8.19
N GLU A 18 -2.60 -23.48 -7.83
CA GLU A 18 -1.39 -24.31 -7.95
C GLU A 18 -1.03 -24.59 -9.42
N LEU A 19 -2.04 -24.60 -10.30
CA LEU A 19 -1.85 -24.81 -11.74
C LEU A 19 -1.49 -23.51 -12.47
N VAL A 20 -2.10 -22.38 -12.08
CA VAL A 20 -2.03 -21.14 -12.85
C VAL A 20 -0.97 -20.17 -12.32
N VAL A 21 -0.69 -20.18 -11.00
CA VAL A 21 0.30 -19.29 -10.38
C VAL A 21 1.59 -20.05 -10.14
N PRO A 22 2.62 -19.89 -10.97
CA PRO A 22 3.85 -20.66 -10.84
C PRO A 22 4.61 -20.30 -9.55
N LYS A 23 5.48 -21.20 -9.08
CA LYS A 23 6.22 -21.06 -7.82
C LYS A 23 7.24 -19.90 -7.82
N ASP A 24 7.73 -19.52 -8.99
CA ASP A 24 8.64 -18.40 -9.20
C ASP A 24 7.91 -17.04 -9.34
N ASN A 25 6.58 -17.03 -9.28
CA ASN A 25 5.79 -15.81 -9.29
C ASN A 25 6.13 -14.92 -8.07
N LEU A 26 6.45 -13.64 -8.32
CA LEU A 26 6.83 -12.67 -7.28
C LEU A 26 5.82 -12.58 -6.14
N LEU A 27 4.53 -12.52 -6.46
CA LEU A 27 3.47 -12.38 -5.44
C LEU A 27 3.34 -13.64 -4.59
N ARG A 28 3.57 -14.81 -5.18
CA ARG A 28 3.60 -16.07 -4.46
C ARG A 28 4.78 -16.10 -3.48
N GLN A 29 5.97 -15.72 -3.94
CA GLN A 29 7.16 -15.64 -3.07
C GLN A 29 6.97 -14.63 -1.93
N ILE A 30 6.39 -13.46 -2.19
CA ILE A 30 6.10 -12.47 -1.14
C ILE A 30 5.12 -13.04 -0.13
N LYS A 31 4.05 -13.71 -0.58
CA LYS A 31 3.04 -14.30 0.31
C LYS A 31 3.62 -15.39 1.22
N GLU A 32 4.52 -16.21 0.71
CA GLU A 32 5.20 -17.27 1.47
C GLU A 32 6.28 -16.70 2.42
N LEU A 33 6.88 -15.57 2.06
CA LEU A 33 7.96 -14.96 2.83
C LEU A 33 7.46 -14.09 3.98
N VAL A 34 6.34 -13.37 3.77
CA VAL A 34 5.86 -12.33 4.67
C VAL A 34 4.60 -12.80 5.38
N ASP A 35 4.67 -12.91 6.70
CA ASP A 35 3.49 -13.01 7.55
C ASP A 35 2.85 -11.64 7.72
N PHE A 36 1.60 -11.48 7.26
CA PHE A 36 0.85 -10.23 7.30
C PHE A 36 0.01 -10.04 8.59
N GLU A 37 0.07 -10.95 9.56
CA GLU A 37 -0.68 -10.84 10.82
C GLU A 37 -0.38 -9.55 11.60
N PHE A 38 0.83 -9.00 11.47
CA PHE A 38 1.18 -7.74 12.11
C PHE A 38 0.25 -6.58 11.70
N ILE A 39 -0.32 -6.62 10.49
CA ILE A 39 -1.29 -5.62 10.01
C ILE A 39 -2.59 -5.74 10.77
N TYR A 40 -3.08 -6.97 10.97
CA TYR A 40 -4.30 -7.22 11.72
C TYR A 40 -4.18 -6.65 13.14
N ASN A 41 -3.12 -7.02 13.85
CA ASN A 41 -2.87 -6.58 15.22
C ASN A 41 -2.76 -5.05 15.35
N LYS A 42 -2.13 -4.40 14.39
CA LYS A 42 -1.96 -2.93 14.37
C LYS A 42 -3.25 -2.17 14.05
N LEU A 43 -4.16 -2.79 13.30
CA LEU A 43 -5.39 -2.14 12.86
C LEU A 43 -6.61 -2.55 13.70
N LEU A 44 -6.49 -3.52 14.59
CA LEU A 44 -7.61 -4.04 15.37
C LEU A 44 -8.37 -2.92 16.10
N ASP A 45 -7.66 -2.01 16.76
CA ASP A 45 -8.22 -0.89 17.51
C ASP A 45 -8.96 0.14 16.62
N LYS A 46 -8.72 0.10 15.32
CA LYS A 46 -9.38 1.00 14.36
C LYS A 46 -10.71 0.43 13.84
N TYR A 47 -11.08 -0.78 14.26
CA TYR A 47 -12.31 -1.45 13.84
C TYR A 47 -13.24 -1.72 15.03
N CYS A 48 -14.54 -1.65 14.78
CA CYS A 48 -15.54 -2.09 15.75
C CYS A 48 -15.73 -3.61 15.61
N LEU A 49 -15.72 -4.32 16.76
CA LEU A 49 -15.84 -5.78 16.79
C LEU A 49 -17.33 -6.21 16.74
N ASP A 50 -18.20 -5.44 17.40
CA ASP A 50 -19.55 -5.89 17.74
C ASP A 50 -20.66 -5.21 16.94
N ASN A 51 -20.34 -4.19 16.15
CA ASN A 51 -21.37 -3.40 15.46
C ASN A 51 -20.96 -3.04 14.03
N GLY A 52 -21.94 -3.05 13.14
CA GLY A 52 -21.82 -2.60 11.76
C GLY A 52 -21.72 -3.74 10.75
N ARG A 53 -21.59 -3.37 9.46
CA ARG A 53 -21.45 -4.29 8.35
C ARG A 53 -20.06 -4.97 8.39
N ASN A 54 -19.99 -6.23 7.99
CA ASN A 54 -18.73 -6.95 7.85
C ASN A 54 -17.78 -6.17 6.94
N ALA A 55 -16.62 -5.84 7.49
CA ALA A 55 -15.58 -5.12 6.76
C ALA A 55 -14.73 -6.12 5.96
N VAL A 56 -14.20 -5.65 4.83
CA VAL A 56 -13.16 -6.39 4.13
C VAL A 56 -11.95 -6.54 5.07
N PRO A 57 -11.34 -7.73 5.18
CA PRO A 57 -10.23 -7.97 6.08
C PRO A 57 -9.11 -6.92 5.92
N PRO A 58 -8.58 -6.37 7.03
CA PRO A 58 -7.52 -5.35 6.97
C PRO A 58 -6.29 -5.79 6.21
N ILE A 59 -5.91 -7.07 6.36
CA ILE A 59 -4.79 -7.69 5.64
C ILE A 59 -5.02 -7.62 4.13
N ARG A 60 -6.23 -7.95 3.65
CA ARG A 60 -6.58 -7.88 2.23
C ARG A 60 -6.52 -6.43 1.72
N MET A 61 -7.06 -5.48 2.47
CA MET A 61 -6.99 -4.05 2.11
C MET A 61 -5.56 -3.55 2.01
N PHE A 62 -4.70 -3.98 2.91
CA PHE A 62 -3.28 -3.70 2.88
C PHE A 62 -2.59 -4.32 1.67
N LYS A 63 -2.87 -5.60 1.36
CA LYS A 63 -2.34 -6.28 0.19
C LYS A 63 -2.71 -5.58 -1.13
N TYR A 64 -3.93 -5.00 -1.24
CA TYR A 64 -4.29 -4.14 -2.38
C TYR A 64 -3.37 -2.92 -2.51
N LEU A 65 -3.06 -2.24 -1.38
CA LEU A 65 -2.14 -1.10 -1.40
C LEU A 65 -0.72 -1.53 -1.76
N LEU A 66 -0.31 -2.72 -1.34
CA LEU A 66 0.99 -3.27 -1.69
C LEU A 66 1.07 -3.60 -3.19
N LEU A 67 0.05 -4.24 -3.76
CA LEU A 67 -0.06 -4.47 -5.21
C LEU A 67 0.01 -3.16 -5.99
N LYS A 68 -0.73 -2.15 -5.53
CA LYS A 68 -0.69 -0.82 -6.12
C LYS A 68 0.74 -0.24 -6.15
N ALA A 69 1.48 -0.37 -5.05
CA ALA A 69 2.86 0.12 -4.94
C ALA A 69 3.84 -0.67 -5.82
N ILE A 70 3.75 -2.01 -5.83
CA ILE A 70 4.64 -2.88 -6.60
C ILE A 70 4.50 -2.65 -8.11
N TYR A 71 3.27 -2.46 -8.58
CA TYR A 71 2.96 -2.37 -10.01
C TYR A 71 2.68 -0.93 -10.49
N ASP A 72 2.87 0.08 -9.64
CA ASP A 72 2.60 1.51 -9.91
C ASP A 72 1.20 1.76 -10.51
N LEU A 73 0.17 1.14 -9.91
CA LEU A 73 -1.21 1.18 -10.37
C LEU A 73 -2.03 2.27 -9.68
N SER A 74 -3.11 2.74 -10.32
CA SER A 74 -4.14 3.54 -9.65
C SER A 74 -5.05 2.67 -8.76
N ASP A 75 -5.90 3.27 -7.93
CA ASP A 75 -6.89 2.54 -7.12
C ASP A 75 -7.90 1.78 -8.00
N VAL A 76 -8.22 2.35 -9.15
CA VAL A 76 -9.14 1.73 -10.12
C VAL A 76 -8.44 0.57 -10.81
N ASP A 77 -7.23 0.78 -11.33
CA ASP A 77 -6.51 -0.22 -12.11
C ASP A 77 -6.15 -1.46 -11.29
N VAL A 78 -5.73 -1.29 -10.01
CA VAL A 78 -5.43 -2.45 -9.16
C VAL A 78 -6.67 -3.31 -8.92
N VAL A 79 -7.84 -2.69 -8.74
CA VAL A 79 -9.10 -3.43 -8.55
C VAL A 79 -9.55 -4.08 -9.86
N GLU A 80 -9.50 -3.37 -10.98
CA GLU A 80 -9.85 -3.92 -12.30
C GLU A 80 -8.95 -5.11 -12.64
N ARG A 81 -7.64 -4.97 -12.47
CA ARG A 81 -6.70 -6.07 -12.71
C ARG A 81 -6.97 -7.26 -11.81
N SER A 82 -7.32 -7.03 -10.55
CA SER A 82 -7.65 -8.11 -9.60
C SER A 82 -8.90 -8.93 -9.97
N LYS A 83 -9.72 -8.48 -10.92
CA LYS A 83 -10.87 -9.27 -11.42
C LYS A 83 -10.41 -10.48 -12.24
N TYR A 84 -9.34 -10.33 -13.00
CA TYR A 84 -8.94 -11.29 -14.03
C TYR A 84 -7.56 -11.91 -13.77
N ASP A 85 -6.69 -11.23 -13.02
CA ASP A 85 -5.34 -11.71 -12.72
C ASP A 85 -5.37 -12.71 -11.55
N MET A 86 -5.14 -13.96 -11.85
CA MET A 86 -5.14 -15.05 -10.86
C MET A 86 -4.03 -14.90 -9.83
N SER A 87 -2.88 -14.32 -10.20
CA SER A 87 -1.80 -14.07 -9.25
C SER A 87 -2.18 -12.99 -8.23
N PHE A 88 -2.94 -11.97 -8.66
CA PHE A 88 -3.49 -10.96 -7.77
C PHE A 88 -4.53 -11.55 -6.81
N LYS A 89 -5.48 -12.35 -7.32
CA LYS A 89 -6.47 -13.04 -6.47
C LYS A 89 -5.81 -13.96 -5.45
N TYR A 90 -4.81 -14.74 -5.88
CA TYR A 90 -4.03 -15.60 -4.99
C TYR A 90 -3.36 -14.80 -3.87
N PHE A 91 -2.71 -13.68 -4.20
CA PHE A 91 -2.05 -12.83 -3.23
C PHE A 91 -3.01 -12.16 -2.25
N LEU A 92 -4.21 -11.81 -2.70
CA LEU A 92 -5.27 -11.18 -1.91
C LEU A 92 -6.04 -12.17 -1.01
N ASP A 93 -5.70 -13.44 -1.00
CA ASP A 93 -6.45 -14.51 -0.31
C ASP A 93 -7.93 -14.50 -0.71
N MET A 94 -8.18 -14.47 -2.01
CA MET A 94 -9.53 -14.51 -2.60
C MET A 94 -9.76 -15.86 -3.23
N ALA A 95 -11.03 -16.30 -3.25
CA ALA A 95 -11.44 -17.38 -4.14
C ALA A 95 -11.43 -16.88 -5.60
N SER A 96 -11.23 -17.81 -6.54
CA SER A 96 -11.17 -17.45 -7.96
C SER A 96 -12.46 -16.79 -8.47
N GLU A 97 -13.59 -17.20 -7.92
CA GLU A 97 -14.94 -16.69 -8.20
C GLU A 97 -15.34 -15.48 -7.37
N GLU A 98 -14.55 -15.14 -6.33
CA GLU A 98 -14.89 -14.05 -5.42
C GLU A 98 -14.83 -12.68 -6.14
N THR A 99 -15.82 -11.84 -5.85
CA THR A 99 -15.90 -10.49 -6.40
C THR A 99 -14.92 -9.55 -5.70
N VAL A 100 -14.28 -8.69 -6.48
CA VAL A 100 -13.35 -7.68 -5.96
C VAL A 100 -14.07 -6.53 -5.25
N ILE A 101 -13.32 -5.76 -4.48
CA ILE A 101 -13.83 -4.59 -3.76
C ILE A 101 -14.15 -3.43 -4.72
N ASN A 102 -14.90 -2.42 -4.20
CA ASN A 102 -15.04 -1.14 -4.91
C ASN A 102 -13.74 -0.31 -4.72
N PRO A 103 -13.20 0.33 -5.77
CA PRO A 103 -11.99 1.17 -5.67
C PRO A 103 -12.07 2.26 -4.59
N SER A 104 -13.24 2.86 -4.37
CA SER A 104 -13.44 3.86 -3.32
C SER A 104 -13.16 3.33 -1.90
N SER A 105 -13.21 2.01 -1.71
CA SER A 105 -12.88 1.37 -0.43
C SER A 105 -11.42 1.56 -0.06
N LEU A 106 -10.49 1.58 -1.03
CA LEU A 106 -9.07 1.84 -0.79
C LEU A 106 -8.83 3.26 -0.30
N THR A 107 -9.51 4.25 -0.91
CA THR A 107 -9.44 5.64 -0.46
C THR A 107 -9.99 5.80 0.96
N LYS A 108 -11.12 5.17 1.28
CA LYS A 108 -11.69 5.18 2.63
C LYS A 108 -10.75 4.50 3.63
N PHE A 109 -10.17 3.38 3.28
CA PHE A 109 -9.24 2.65 4.13
C PHE A 109 -8.01 3.52 4.49
N ARG A 110 -7.38 4.17 3.50
CA ARG A 110 -6.27 5.09 3.76
C ARG A 110 -6.68 6.25 4.68
N LYS A 111 -7.80 6.90 4.39
CA LYS A 111 -8.25 8.07 5.15
C LYS A 111 -8.68 7.75 6.59
N LEU A 112 -9.36 6.62 6.79
CA LEU A 112 -10.01 6.31 8.06
C LEU A 112 -9.17 5.39 8.96
N ARG A 113 -8.33 4.53 8.36
CA ARG A 113 -7.62 3.49 9.10
C ARG A 113 -6.10 3.70 9.16
N LEU A 114 -5.54 4.33 8.12
CA LEU A 114 -4.09 4.53 8.01
C LEU A 114 -3.65 5.99 8.22
N LYS A 115 -4.58 6.91 8.55
CA LYS A 115 -4.32 8.36 8.61
C LYS A 115 -3.08 8.73 9.44
N ASP A 116 -2.86 8.06 10.56
CA ASP A 116 -1.79 8.36 11.51
C ASP A 116 -0.70 7.28 11.54
N MET A 117 -0.67 6.40 10.54
CA MET A 117 0.25 5.27 10.47
C MET A 117 1.21 5.43 9.30
N ASN A 118 2.49 5.41 9.60
CA ASN A 118 3.49 5.34 8.54
C ASN A 118 3.62 3.89 8.03
N LEU A 119 2.78 3.57 7.05
CA LEU A 119 2.72 2.25 6.44
C LEU A 119 4.05 1.84 5.80
N LEU A 120 4.76 2.81 5.22
CA LEU A 120 6.06 2.59 4.59
C LEU A 120 7.10 2.16 5.61
N ASP A 121 7.18 2.83 6.76
CA ASP A 121 8.12 2.47 7.82
C ASP A 121 7.83 1.07 8.38
N MET A 122 6.55 0.70 8.50
CA MET A 122 6.17 -0.64 8.92
C MET A 122 6.62 -1.71 7.91
N LEU A 123 6.47 -1.45 6.62
CA LEU A 123 6.92 -2.36 5.57
C LEU A 123 8.45 -2.48 5.56
N ILE A 124 9.16 -1.35 5.63
CA ILE A 124 10.62 -1.31 5.70
C ILE A 124 11.10 -2.11 6.92
N SER A 125 10.55 -1.83 8.09
CA SER A 125 10.92 -2.53 9.33
C SER A 125 10.71 -4.03 9.23
N LYS A 126 9.56 -4.46 8.66
CA LYS A 126 9.27 -5.89 8.50
C LYS A 126 10.19 -6.55 7.46
N THR A 127 10.47 -5.87 6.35
CA THR A 127 11.38 -6.37 5.32
C THR A 127 12.79 -6.54 5.87
N VAL A 128 13.27 -5.56 6.63
CA VAL A 128 14.57 -5.60 7.29
C VAL A 128 14.64 -6.75 8.30
N GLN A 129 13.58 -6.94 9.10
CA GLN A 129 13.52 -8.05 10.05
C GLN A 129 13.63 -9.40 9.34
N ILE A 130 12.87 -9.62 8.27
CA ILE A 130 12.93 -10.85 7.48
C ILE A 130 14.33 -11.06 6.88
N ALA A 131 14.97 -10.00 6.38
CA ALA A 131 16.31 -10.08 5.81
C ALA A 131 17.38 -10.41 6.87
N LEU A 132 17.22 -9.93 8.11
CA LEU A 132 18.07 -10.28 9.24
C LEU A 132 17.85 -11.74 9.68
N ASP A 133 16.61 -12.16 9.82
CA ASP A 133 16.25 -13.52 10.22
C ASP A 133 16.77 -14.57 9.22
N LYS A 134 16.71 -14.24 7.93
CA LYS A 134 17.25 -15.08 6.85
C LYS A 134 18.76 -14.92 6.64
N LYS A 135 19.44 -14.10 7.46
CA LYS A 135 20.89 -13.83 7.37
C LYS A 135 21.36 -13.27 6.02
N ILE A 136 20.44 -12.66 5.26
CA ILE A 136 20.75 -11.95 4.00
C ILE A 136 21.55 -10.68 4.33
N ILE A 137 21.15 -9.98 5.39
CA ILE A 137 21.85 -8.80 5.92
C ILE A 137 22.62 -9.23 7.16
N LYS A 138 23.94 -9.00 7.18
CA LYS A 138 24.82 -9.33 8.30
C LYS A 138 25.09 -8.14 9.23
N SER A 139 24.76 -6.93 8.80
CA SER A 139 25.00 -5.69 9.55
C SER A 139 23.68 -5.13 10.13
N LYS A 140 23.78 -4.58 11.34
CA LYS A 140 22.68 -3.86 11.98
C LYS A 140 22.53 -2.42 11.43
N SER A 141 23.46 -1.95 10.61
CA SER A 141 23.46 -0.61 10.03
C SER A 141 22.97 -0.67 8.58
N ILE A 142 21.91 0.05 8.29
CA ILE A 142 21.37 0.21 6.93
C ILE A 142 21.57 1.66 6.54
N ILE A 143 22.22 1.88 5.40
CA ILE A 143 22.27 3.19 4.76
C ILE A 143 21.04 3.29 3.86
N VAL A 144 20.09 4.12 4.24
CA VAL A 144 18.92 4.42 3.40
C VAL A 144 19.23 5.70 2.64
N ASP A 145 19.39 5.59 1.33
CA ASP A 145 19.48 6.76 0.46
C ASP A 145 18.08 7.35 0.29
N ALA A 146 17.93 8.63 0.62
CA ALA A 146 16.69 9.35 0.47
C ALA A 146 16.48 9.72 -0.99
N THR A 147 15.85 8.86 -1.76
CA THR A 147 15.35 9.21 -3.08
C THR A 147 14.16 10.16 -2.93
N HIS A 148 14.35 11.41 -3.34
CA HIS A 148 13.26 12.37 -3.45
C HIS A 148 12.33 11.96 -4.60
N THR A 149 11.27 11.23 -4.29
CA THR A 149 10.18 11.04 -5.23
C THR A 149 9.42 12.35 -5.38
N LYS A 150 9.56 13.00 -6.54
CA LYS A 150 8.72 14.16 -6.86
C LYS A 150 7.27 13.68 -6.88
N ALA A 151 6.45 14.23 -6.00
CA ALA A 151 5.02 13.91 -5.98
C ALA A 151 4.41 14.28 -7.34
N ARG A 152 3.88 13.31 -8.07
CA ARG A 152 3.27 13.49 -9.40
C ARG A 152 2.12 14.51 -9.40
N TYR A 153 1.54 14.82 -8.24
CA TYR A 153 0.34 15.65 -8.09
C TYR A 153 0.61 17.12 -7.71
N ASN A 154 1.87 17.54 -7.56
CA ASN A 154 2.21 18.93 -7.25
C ASN A 154 3.11 19.58 -8.31
N GLN A 155 2.94 19.23 -9.57
CA GLN A 155 3.50 20.05 -10.61
C GLN A 155 2.70 21.36 -10.65
N LYS A 156 3.33 22.42 -10.12
CA LYS A 156 2.80 23.77 -10.25
C LYS A 156 2.54 24.04 -11.73
N THR A 157 1.36 24.50 -12.03
CA THR A 157 1.08 24.92 -13.41
C THR A 157 2.08 26.03 -13.80
N PRO A 158 2.45 26.17 -15.08
CA PRO A 158 3.37 27.24 -15.53
C PRO A 158 2.95 28.62 -15.02
N ARG A 159 1.64 28.86 -14.89
CA ARG A 159 1.08 30.10 -14.33
C ARG A 159 1.37 30.28 -12.84
N GLN A 160 1.31 29.21 -12.03
CA GLN A 160 1.65 29.26 -10.60
C GLN A 160 3.15 29.45 -10.38
N ALA A 161 4.00 28.82 -11.21
CA ALA A 161 5.44 29.02 -11.16
C ALA A 161 5.84 30.47 -11.50
N LEU A 162 5.22 31.08 -12.48
CA LEU A 162 5.41 32.48 -12.85
C LEU A 162 4.93 33.45 -11.75
N GLN A 163 3.80 33.16 -11.11
CA GLN A 163 3.29 33.99 -9.99
C GLN A 163 4.20 33.93 -8.76
N GLU A 164 4.85 32.81 -8.47
CA GLU A 164 5.83 32.72 -7.38
C GLU A 164 7.13 33.45 -7.73
N GLN A 165 7.59 33.35 -8.97
CA GLN A 165 8.74 34.10 -9.43
C GLN A 165 8.47 35.61 -9.36
N SER A 166 7.30 36.09 -9.78
CA SER A 166 6.96 37.52 -9.68
C SER A 166 6.93 38.03 -8.24
N LYS A 167 6.45 37.22 -7.28
CA LYS A 167 6.48 37.60 -5.85
C LYS A 167 7.89 37.69 -5.27
N ASN A 168 8.85 36.96 -5.80
CA ASN A 168 10.25 37.03 -5.38
C ASN A 168 10.98 38.26 -5.96
N TYR A 169 10.42 38.92 -6.98
CA TYR A 169 10.97 40.14 -7.57
C TYR A 169 10.33 41.44 -7.03
N ASP A 170 9.28 41.37 -6.23
CA ASP A 170 8.72 42.50 -5.49
C ASP A 170 9.57 42.81 -4.22
N VAL A 171 10.86 43.02 -4.44
CA VAL A 171 11.68 43.72 -3.44
C VAL A 171 11.41 45.20 -3.63
N PRO A 172 10.89 45.93 -2.62
CA PRO A 172 10.57 47.35 -2.77
C PRO A 172 11.83 48.12 -3.17
N PHE A 173 11.71 48.91 -4.24
CA PHE A 173 12.76 49.77 -4.81
C PHE A 173 13.32 50.81 -3.85
N THR A 174 12.78 50.89 -2.65
CA THR A 174 13.14 51.85 -1.59
C THR A 174 14.42 51.52 -0.82
N LYS A 175 15.07 50.40 -1.10
CA LYS A 175 16.29 49.97 -0.37
C LYS A 175 17.61 50.47 -0.99
N TRP A 176 17.56 51.12 -2.18
CA TRP A 176 18.76 51.59 -2.89
C TRP A 176 18.99 53.09 -2.84
N MET A 177 18.15 53.88 -2.13
CA MET A 177 18.32 55.34 -2.00
C MET A 177 18.75 55.80 -0.60
N LYS A 178 19.47 54.99 0.15
CA LYS A 178 20.18 55.44 1.39
C LYS A 178 21.59 54.88 1.39
N GLN A 179 22.43 55.45 0.57
CA GLN A 179 23.87 55.66 0.78
C GLN A 179 24.29 56.98 0.17
#